data_1a35b71528290e5c735c5a38525299ea
#
_entry.id   1a35b71528290e5c735c5a38525299ea
#
_cell.length_a   1.000
_cell.length_b   1.000
_cell.length_c   1.000
_cell.angle_alpha   90.00
_cell.angle_beta   90.00
_cell.angle_gamma   90.00
#
_symmetry.space_group_name_H-M   'P 1'
#
loop_
_entity.id
_entity.type
_entity.pdbx_description
1 polymer ?
#
loop_
_entity_poly.entity_id
_entity_poly.type
_entity_poly.pdbx_seq_one_letter_code
_entity_poly.pdbx_strand_id
1 'polypeptide(L)'
;TVLKELVESIVSGEVEPGQTLPPEASLSADFGVSRTVIRESIKRLQEKGMVTVAQGRGTHVNPMSSWNFLDPLVLGTLIGHDDSLGVLDDLSIVRGALEAAMASTVAAERTDDAVERLRACLNSMRVAMEDSTAFREADVAFHRTVMDLSGNLLAENVASVLFDRALASTRYHGVDPERAFELTMQEH
;
A
#
# COMPACT_ATOMS: atom_id res chain seq x y z
N THR A 1 7.88 -8.29 -15.49
CA THR A 1 7.18 -7.66 -16.64
C THR A 1 7.79 -6.31 -16.93
N VAL A 2 7.78 -5.86 -18.20
CA VAL A 2 8.32 -4.55 -18.60
C VAL A 2 7.82 -3.41 -17.72
N LEU A 3 6.51 -3.34 -17.46
CA LEU A 3 5.94 -2.30 -16.59
C LEU A 3 6.58 -2.31 -15.19
N LYS A 4 6.74 -3.48 -14.58
CA LYS A 4 7.33 -3.59 -13.23
C LYS A 4 8.79 -3.11 -13.24
N GLU A 5 9.57 -3.53 -14.21
CA GLU A 5 10.99 -3.15 -14.34
C GLU A 5 11.16 -1.64 -14.60
N LEU A 6 10.27 -1.04 -15.40
CA LEU A 6 10.26 0.42 -15.60
C LEU A 6 9.85 1.18 -14.31
N VAL A 7 8.88 0.67 -13.54
CA VAL A 7 8.54 1.25 -12.22
C VAL A 7 9.72 1.13 -11.27
N GLU A 8 10.39 -0.03 -11.23
CA GLU A 8 11.57 -0.25 -10.40
C GLU A 8 12.72 0.69 -10.77
N SER A 9 13.02 0.88 -12.06
CA SER A 9 14.11 1.76 -12.50
C SER A 9 13.85 3.24 -12.16
N ILE A 10 12.58 3.67 -12.17
CA ILE A 10 12.22 5.03 -11.77
C ILE A 10 12.27 5.19 -10.23
N VAL A 11 11.74 4.23 -9.49
CA VAL A 11 11.71 4.29 -8.02
C VAL A 11 13.12 4.16 -7.41
N SER A 12 13.97 3.32 -8.00
CA SER A 12 15.38 3.17 -7.57
C SER A 12 16.26 4.39 -7.89
N GLY A 13 15.76 5.32 -8.72
CA GLY A 13 16.52 6.49 -9.18
C GLY A 13 17.48 6.20 -10.32
N GLU A 14 17.43 5.02 -10.94
CA GLU A 14 18.18 4.74 -12.16
C GLU A 14 17.77 5.69 -13.29
N VAL A 15 16.48 6.05 -13.35
CA VAL A 15 15.96 7.15 -14.18
C VAL A 15 15.29 8.17 -13.26
N GLU A 16 15.95 9.30 -13.07
CA GLU A 16 15.53 10.34 -12.13
C GLU A 16 14.33 11.17 -12.64
N PRO A 17 13.55 11.79 -11.75
CA PRO A 17 12.55 12.78 -12.13
C PRO A 17 13.12 13.88 -13.03
N GLY A 18 12.40 14.19 -14.11
CA GLY A 18 12.83 15.14 -15.16
C GLY A 18 13.65 14.52 -16.29
N GLN A 19 14.21 13.35 -16.09
CA GLN A 19 14.92 12.64 -17.16
C GLN A 19 13.95 12.01 -18.17
N THR A 20 14.48 11.70 -19.35
CA THR A 20 13.72 11.07 -20.43
C THR A 20 14.01 9.57 -20.47
N LEU A 21 12.97 8.75 -20.50
CA LEU A 21 13.10 7.32 -20.75
C LEU A 21 13.74 7.08 -22.13
N PRO A 22 14.49 5.97 -22.29
CA PRO A 22 14.98 5.57 -23.59
C PRO A 22 13.87 5.50 -24.65
N PRO A 23 14.16 5.73 -25.92
CA PRO A 23 13.18 5.62 -26.99
C PRO A 23 12.51 4.24 -27.03
N GLU A 24 11.23 4.17 -27.44
CA GLU A 24 10.49 2.89 -27.54
C GLU A 24 11.25 1.81 -28.32
N ALA A 25 12.02 2.20 -29.33
CA ALA A 25 12.80 1.25 -30.12
C ALA A 25 13.94 0.62 -29.31
N SER A 26 14.61 1.41 -28.48
CA SER A 26 15.67 0.92 -27.59
C SER A 26 15.06 0.02 -26.51
N LEU A 27 14.02 0.49 -25.82
CA LEU A 27 13.31 -0.33 -24.81
C LEU A 27 12.80 -1.66 -25.39
N SER A 28 12.29 -1.64 -26.64
CA SER A 28 11.84 -2.86 -27.32
C SER A 28 12.98 -3.85 -27.55
N ALA A 29 14.18 -3.36 -27.89
CA ALA A 29 15.36 -4.18 -28.07
C ALA A 29 15.89 -4.71 -26.72
N ASP A 30 15.99 -3.84 -25.72
CA ASP A 30 16.58 -4.15 -24.40
C ASP A 30 15.71 -5.19 -23.66
N PHE A 31 14.39 -5.04 -23.70
CA PHE A 31 13.43 -5.99 -23.08
C PHE A 31 13.09 -7.20 -23.96
N GLY A 32 13.51 -7.22 -25.23
CA GLY A 32 13.19 -8.33 -26.14
C GLY A 32 11.70 -8.48 -26.44
N VAL A 33 10.93 -7.39 -26.45
CA VAL A 33 9.48 -7.37 -26.65
C VAL A 33 9.07 -6.47 -27.81
N SER A 34 7.83 -6.58 -28.27
CA SER A 34 7.32 -5.71 -29.34
C SER A 34 7.15 -4.26 -28.86
N ARG A 35 7.22 -3.30 -29.79
CA ARG A 35 6.94 -1.88 -29.51
C ARG A 35 5.53 -1.65 -28.97
N THR A 36 4.56 -2.51 -29.32
CA THR A 36 3.20 -2.44 -28.77
C THR A 36 3.21 -2.68 -27.26
N VAL A 37 3.97 -3.68 -26.79
CA VAL A 37 4.11 -3.96 -25.35
C VAL A 37 4.77 -2.78 -24.62
N ILE A 38 5.78 -2.16 -25.22
CA ILE A 38 6.42 -0.95 -24.66
C ILE A 38 5.41 0.20 -24.55
N ARG A 39 4.64 0.48 -25.61
CA ARG A 39 3.64 1.55 -25.61
C ARG A 39 2.57 1.35 -24.54
N GLU A 40 2.07 0.12 -24.40
CA GLU A 40 1.12 -0.19 -23.34
C GLU A 40 1.73 -0.02 -21.95
N SER A 41 3.00 -0.37 -21.77
CA SER A 41 3.71 -0.16 -20.50
C SER A 41 3.89 1.33 -20.20
N ILE A 42 4.27 2.14 -21.19
CA ILE A 42 4.40 3.60 -21.05
C ILE A 42 3.04 4.24 -20.75
N LYS A 43 1.98 3.81 -21.42
CA LYS A 43 0.61 4.27 -21.14
C LYS A 43 0.21 4.00 -19.69
N ARG A 44 0.49 2.80 -19.19
CA ARG A 44 0.23 2.45 -17.78
C ARG A 44 1.09 3.25 -16.81
N LEU A 45 2.36 3.57 -17.13
CA LEU A 45 3.17 4.50 -16.33
C LEU A 45 2.55 5.89 -16.29
N GLN A 46 2.00 6.36 -17.41
CA GLN A 46 1.29 7.65 -17.48
C GLN A 46 0.01 7.64 -16.65
N GLU A 47 -0.78 6.57 -16.69
CA GLU A 47 -1.98 6.39 -15.84
C GLU A 47 -1.64 6.40 -14.33
N LYS A 48 -0.42 5.95 -13.97
CA LYS A 48 0.12 6.00 -12.60
C LYS A 48 0.73 7.36 -12.23
N GLY A 49 0.70 8.34 -13.14
CA GLY A 49 1.29 9.66 -12.92
C GLY A 49 2.82 9.70 -12.94
N MET A 50 3.49 8.58 -13.23
CA MET A 50 4.94 8.46 -13.16
C MET A 50 5.67 9.11 -14.34
N VAL A 51 5.03 9.19 -15.50
CA VAL A 51 5.61 9.79 -16.71
C VAL A 51 4.61 10.67 -17.45
N THR A 52 5.17 11.58 -18.26
CA THR A 52 4.41 12.38 -19.24
C THR A 52 5.01 12.14 -20.62
N VAL A 53 4.15 11.81 -21.58
CA VAL A 53 4.53 11.64 -22.99
C VAL A 53 4.36 12.98 -23.70
N ALA A 54 5.45 13.55 -24.20
CA ALA A 54 5.46 14.79 -24.98
C ALA A 54 5.78 14.50 -26.44
N GLN A 55 4.87 14.86 -27.35
CA GLN A 55 5.07 14.62 -28.78
C GLN A 55 6.36 15.27 -29.28
N GLY A 56 7.22 14.49 -29.90
CA GLY A 56 8.53 14.94 -30.41
C GLY A 56 9.61 15.19 -29.35
N ARG A 57 9.27 15.07 -28.05
CA ARG A 57 10.21 15.28 -26.93
C ARG A 57 10.48 14.01 -26.11
N GLY A 58 9.74 12.92 -26.38
CA GLY A 58 9.91 11.66 -25.66
C GLY A 58 9.02 11.53 -24.42
N THR A 59 9.38 10.57 -23.58
CA THR A 59 8.66 10.23 -22.35
C THR A 59 9.50 10.68 -21.15
N HIS A 60 9.01 11.64 -20.38
CA HIS A 60 9.73 12.24 -19.24
C HIS A 60 9.18 11.69 -17.92
N VAL A 61 10.08 11.40 -16.98
CA VAL A 61 9.72 11.00 -15.61
C VAL A 61 9.21 12.22 -14.85
N ASN A 62 8.03 12.08 -14.25
CA ASN A 62 7.41 13.11 -13.44
C ASN A 62 8.01 13.17 -12.03
N PRO A 63 7.91 14.32 -11.32
CA PRO A 63 8.26 14.39 -9.92
C PRO A 63 7.38 13.44 -9.09
N MET A 64 7.94 12.89 -8.00
CA MET A 64 7.28 11.92 -7.12
C MET A 64 5.91 12.42 -6.60
N SER A 65 5.75 13.74 -6.40
CA SER A 65 4.48 14.35 -6.01
C SER A 65 3.32 14.15 -7.00
N SER A 66 3.62 13.73 -8.23
CA SER A 66 2.61 13.42 -9.26
C SER A 66 2.23 11.95 -9.32
N TRP A 67 2.96 11.08 -8.61
CA TRP A 67 2.74 9.64 -8.67
C TRP A 67 1.51 9.22 -7.88
N ASN A 68 0.79 8.23 -8.40
CA ASN A 68 -0.36 7.65 -7.69
C ASN A 68 0.12 6.63 -6.64
N PHE A 69 0.28 7.06 -5.40
CA PHE A 69 0.70 6.20 -4.29
C PHE A 69 -0.38 5.18 -3.86
N LEU A 70 -1.63 5.37 -4.27
CA LEU A 70 -2.66 4.35 -4.08
C LEU A 70 -2.61 3.25 -5.13
N ASP A 71 -1.78 3.40 -6.18
CA ASP A 71 -1.53 2.30 -7.11
C ASP A 71 -0.70 1.20 -6.45
N PRO A 72 -1.20 -0.05 -6.45
CA PRO A 72 -0.54 -1.15 -5.75
C PRO A 72 0.91 -1.42 -6.21
N LEU A 73 1.21 -1.22 -7.49
CA LEU A 73 2.57 -1.46 -8.00
C LEU A 73 3.51 -0.34 -7.58
N VAL A 74 3.07 0.93 -7.65
CA VAL A 74 3.87 2.09 -7.23
C VAL A 74 4.19 2.01 -5.75
N LEU A 75 3.17 1.87 -4.90
CA LEU A 75 3.35 1.81 -3.45
C LEU A 75 4.18 0.60 -3.02
N GLY A 76 3.90 -0.59 -3.59
CA GLY A 76 4.67 -1.80 -3.28
C GLY A 76 6.14 -1.69 -3.67
N THR A 77 6.46 -1.02 -4.79
CA THR A 77 7.85 -0.78 -5.20
C THR A 77 8.53 0.24 -4.30
N LEU A 78 7.85 1.34 -3.93
CA LEU A 78 8.37 2.33 -2.98
C LEU A 78 8.73 1.69 -1.64
N ILE A 79 7.82 0.90 -1.06
CA ILE A 79 8.07 0.17 0.19
C ILE A 79 9.27 -0.78 0.04
N GLY A 80 9.39 -1.46 -1.10
CA GLY A 80 10.50 -2.37 -1.38
C GLY A 80 11.88 -1.69 -1.44
N HIS A 81 11.94 -0.42 -1.85
CA HIS A 81 13.16 0.38 -1.99
C HIS A 81 13.38 1.40 -0.85
N ASP A 82 12.48 1.46 0.12
CA ASP A 82 12.58 2.38 1.24
C ASP A 82 13.52 1.86 2.34
N ASP A 83 14.80 2.18 2.22
CA ASP A 83 15.83 1.74 3.18
C ASP A 83 15.70 2.41 4.55
N SER A 84 15.05 3.57 4.63
CA SER A 84 14.82 4.33 5.87
C SER A 84 13.51 4.00 6.58
N LEU A 85 12.66 3.17 5.99
CA LEU A 85 11.28 2.90 6.43
C LEU A 85 10.35 4.13 6.44
N GLY A 86 10.75 5.23 5.82
CA GLY A 86 9.98 6.47 5.81
C GLY A 86 8.60 6.32 5.17
N VAL A 87 8.50 5.55 4.06
CA VAL A 87 7.22 5.28 3.40
C VAL A 87 6.29 4.44 4.28
N LEU A 88 6.82 3.49 5.03
CA LEU A 88 6.02 2.68 5.98
C LEU A 88 5.55 3.51 7.16
N ASP A 89 6.37 4.43 7.66
CA ASP A 89 5.99 5.36 8.73
C ASP A 89 4.87 6.29 8.29
N ASP A 90 5.02 6.94 7.12
CA ASP A 90 3.99 7.79 6.53
C ASP A 90 2.69 7.02 6.28
N LEU A 91 2.77 5.80 5.76
CA LEU A 91 1.63 4.91 5.55
C LEU A 91 0.91 4.61 6.87
N SER A 92 1.67 4.32 7.94
CA SER A 92 1.10 4.05 9.26
C SER A 92 0.38 5.25 9.84
N ILE A 93 0.92 6.47 9.67
CA ILE A 93 0.28 7.72 10.11
C ILE A 93 -1.05 7.93 9.36
N VAL A 94 -1.05 7.82 8.03
CA VAL A 94 -2.26 8.02 7.23
C VAL A 94 -3.32 6.97 7.54
N ARG A 95 -2.91 5.70 7.61
CA ARG A 95 -3.80 4.59 7.97
C ARG A 95 -4.42 4.81 9.35
N GLY A 96 -3.59 5.09 10.36
CA GLY A 96 -4.06 5.31 11.73
C GLY A 96 -5.05 6.48 11.83
N ALA A 97 -4.85 7.57 11.07
CA ALA A 97 -5.79 8.69 11.04
C ALA A 97 -7.16 8.29 10.45
N LEU A 98 -7.17 7.49 9.36
CA LEU A 98 -8.41 6.98 8.76
C LEU A 98 -9.11 5.98 9.69
N GLU A 99 -8.38 5.05 10.27
CA GLU A 99 -8.93 4.05 11.18
C GLU A 99 -9.51 4.70 12.45
N ALA A 100 -8.81 5.68 13.03
CA ALA A 100 -9.31 6.42 14.19
C ALA A 100 -10.61 7.18 13.88
N ALA A 101 -10.72 7.79 12.70
CA ALA A 101 -11.96 8.44 12.27
C ALA A 101 -13.11 7.45 12.09
N MET A 102 -12.85 6.28 11.51
CA MET A 102 -13.83 5.21 11.33
C MET A 102 -14.25 4.61 12.69
N ALA A 103 -13.30 4.32 13.57
CA ALA A 103 -13.59 3.83 14.93
C ALA A 103 -14.42 4.83 15.74
N SER A 104 -14.15 6.13 15.61
CA SER A 104 -14.95 7.17 16.25
C SER A 104 -16.40 7.16 15.77
N THR A 105 -16.64 6.93 14.48
CA THR A 105 -18.00 6.80 13.93
C THR A 105 -18.72 5.59 14.53
N VAL A 106 -18.07 4.42 14.53
CA VAL A 106 -18.61 3.18 15.11
C VAL A 106 -18.93 3.37 16.59
N ALA A 107 -18.04 4.01 17.35
CA ALA A 107 -18.25 4.29 18.76
C ALA A 107 -19.41 5.26 19.04
N ALA A 108 -19.63 6.22 18.15
CA ALA A 108 -20.73 7.18 18.26
C ALA A 108 -22.11 6.51 18.01
N GLU A 109 -22.20 5.64 17.02
CA GLU A 109 -23.42 4.90 16.68
C GLU A 109 -23.71 3.78 17.67
N ARG A 110 -22.68 3.04 18.09
CA ARG A 110 -22.67 2.05 19.17
C ARG A 110 -23.86 1.09 19.15
N THR A 111 -24.09 0.44 18.02
CA THR A 111 -25.14 -0.57 17.90
C THR A 111 -24.74 -1.86 18.65
N ASP A 112 -25.74 -2.62 19.15
CA ASP A 112 -25.49 -3.90 19.82
C ASP A 112 -24.77 -4.89 18.90
N ASP A 113 -25.12 -4.92 17.60
CA ASP A 113 -24.46 -5.72 16.57
C ASP A 113 -22.97 -5.37 16.44
N ALA A 114 -22.65 -4.08 16.36
CA ALA A 114 -21.26 -3.63 16.26
C ALA A 114 -20.45 -4.07 17.48
N VAL A 115 -21.00 -3.91 18.68
CA VAL A 115 -20.36 -4.33 19.93
C VAL A 115 -20.13 -5.85 19.96
N GLU A 116 -21.11 -6.65 19.51
CA GLU A 116 -20.99 -8.11 19.48
C GLU A 116 -19.91 -8.55 18.48
N ARG A 117 -19.89 -8.00 17.26
CA ARG A 117 -18.91 -8.31 16.23
C ARG A 117 -17.48 -7.96 16.69
N LEU A 118 -17.27 -6.79 17.27
CA LEU A 118 -15.95 -6.39 17.77
C LEU A 118 -15.50 -7.25 18.96
N ARG A 119 -16.40 -7.62 19.87
CA ARG A 119 -16.08 -8.56 20.96
C ARG A 119 -15.67 -9.94 20.45
N ALA A 120 -16.32 -10.42 19.39
CA ALA A 120 -15.95 -11.68 18.77
C ALA A 120 -14.51 -11.62 18.19
N CYS A 121 -14.14 -10.51 17.51
CA CYS A 121 -12.77 -10.31 17.02
C CYS A 121 -11.75 -10.28 18.18
N LEU A 122 -12.01 -9.53 19.25
CA LEU A 122 -11.14 -9.48 20.43
C LEU A 122 -10.99 -10.85 21.11
N ASN A 123 -12.04 -11.65 21.16
CA ASN A 123 -11.93 -13.01 21.69
C ASN A 123 -11.07 -13.90 20.80
N SER A 124 -11.17 -13.76 19.46
CA SER A 124 -10.30 -14.49 18.53
C SER A 124 -8.82 -14.12 18.73
N MET A 125 -8.50 -12.83 18.90
CA MET A 125 -7.15 -12.38 19.22
C MET A 125 -6.63 -12.97 20.54
N ARG A 126 -7.45 -13.00 21.60
CA ARG A 126 -7.08 -13.59 22.90
C ARG A 126 -6.77 -15.08 22.81
N VAL A 127 -7.56 -15.82 22.04
CA VAL A 127 -7.33 -17.25 21.82
C VAL A 127 -6.04 -17.50 21.04
N ALA A 128 -5.68 -16.58 20.15
CA ALA A 128 -4.53 -16.70 19.26
C ALA A 128 -3.19 -16.19 19.86
N MET A 129 -3.16 -15.70 21.11
CA MET A 129 -1.99 -15.03 21.70
C MET A 129 -0.68 -15.85 21.69
N GLU A 130 -0.77 -17.18 21.65
CA GLU A 130 0.40 -18.07 21.60
C GLU A 130 0.84 -18.43 20.16
N ASP A 131 0.03 -18.07 19.15
CA ASP A 131 0.30 -18.30 17.73
C ASP A 131 0.37 -16.96 16.99
N SER A 132 1.59 -16.54 16.65
CA SER A 132 1.84 -15.25 16.00
C SER A 132 1.12 -15.08 14.66
N THR A 133 0.93 -16.17 13.91
CA THR A 133 0.22 -16.12 12.63
C THR A 133 -1.28 -15.96 12.84
N ALA A 134 -1.86 -16.78 13.71
CA ALA A 134 -3.28 -16.71 14.05
C ALA A 134 -3.64 -15.38 14.73
N PHE A 135 -2.76 -14.86 15.61
CA PHE A 135 -2.96 -13.55 16.24
C PHE A 135 -3.00 -12.43 15.20
N ARG A 136 -2.06 -12.41 14.26
CA ARG A 136 -2.00 -11.40 13.19
C ARG A 136 -3.23 -11.46 12.28
N GLU A 137 -3.70 -12.66 11.96
CA GLU A 137 -4.95 -12.83 11.18
C GLU A 137 -6.16 -12.29 11.94
N ALA A 138 -6.25 -12.52 13.25
CA ALA A 138 -7.31 -12.02 14.09
C ALA A 138 -7.25 -10.49 14.27
N ASP A 139 -6.07 -9.91 14.40
CA ASP A 139 -5.82 -8.47 14.43
C ASP A 139 -6.29 -7.80 13.12
N VAL A 140 -5.88 -8.33 11.98
CA VAL A 140 -6.36 -7.89 10.65
C VAL A 140 -7.88 -7.94 10.57
N ALA A 141 -8.51 -9.00 11.07
CA ALA A 141 -9.95 -9.15 11.07
C ALA A 141 -10.65 -8.11 11.95
N PHE A 142 -10.05 -7.74 13.09
CA PHE A 142 -10.56 -6.67 13.95
C PHE A 142 -10.58 -5.33 13.21
N HIS A 143 -9.44 -4.90 12.65
CA HIS A 143 -9.34 -3.66 11.91
C HIS A 143 -10.33 -3.59 10.74
N ARG A 144 -10.44 -4.67 9.94
CA ARG A 144 -11.41 -4.74 8.84
C ARG A 144 -12.85 -4.65 9.32
N THR A 145 -13.16 -5.23 10.47
CA THR A 145 -14.50 -5.13 11.07
C THR A 145 -14.82 -3.70 11.47
N VAL A 146 -13.88 -2.95 12.05
CA VAL A 146 -14.05 -1.52 12.35
C VAL A 146 -14.32 -0.72 11.08
N MET A 147 -13.54 -0.96 10.02
CA MET A 147 -13.71 -0.28 8.73
C MET A 147 -15.11 -0.53 8.15
N ASP A 148 -15.54 -1.79 8.06
CA ASP A 148 -16.88 -2.21 7.57
C ASP A 148 -18.01 -1.55 8.38
N LEU A 149 -17.93 -1.62 9.70
CA LEU A 149 -18.93 -1.06 10.60
C LEU A 149 -19.05 0.46 10.52
N SER A 150 -18.02 1.16 10.09
CA SER A 150 -18.03 2.63 9.96
C SER A 150 -18.96 3.14 8.86
N GLY A 151 -19.30 2.30 7.88
CA GLY A 151 -20.09 2.68 6.72
C GLY A 151 -19.43 3.73 5.80
N ASN A 152 -18.20 4.14 6.08
CA ASN A 152 -17.46 5.11 5.28
C ASN A 152 -16.69 4.41 4.15
N LEU A 153 -17.39 4.09 3.07
CA LEU A 153 -16.85 3.36 1.92
C LEU A 153 -15.57 3.98 1.34
N LEU A 154 -15.44 5.30 1.36
CA LEU A 154 -14.25 5.96 0.83
C LEU A 154 -13.04 5.75 1.75
N ALA A 155 -13.20 5.97 3.05
CA ALA A 155 -12.13 5.75 4.03
C ALA A 155 -11.72 4.27 4.09
N GLU A 156 -12.70 3.35 4.08
CA GLU A 156 -12.49 1.92 4.03
C GLU A 156 -11.67 1.51 2.80
N ASN A 157 -12.04 2.00 1.60
CA ASN A 157 -11.34 1.65 0.36
C ASN A 157 -9.88 2.13 0.38
N VAL A 158 -9.64 3.38 0.79
CA VAL A 158 -8.29 3.93 0.90
C VAL A 158 -7.48 3.18 1.96
N ALA A 159 -8.02 3.00 3.16
CA ALA A 159 -7.35 2.31 4.25
C ALA A 159 -7.01 0.85 3.90
N SER A 160 -7.92 0.14 3.23
CA SER A 160 -7.70 -1.25 2.79
C SER A 160 -6.53 -1.37 1.81
N VAL A 161 -6.41 -0.44 0.84
CA VAL A 161 -5.27 -0.43 -0.11
C VAL A 161 -3.95 -0.25 0.64
N LEU A 162 -3.89 0.69 1.58
CA LEU A 162 -2.69 0.95 2.38
C LEU A 162 -2.36 -0.24 3.28
N PHE A 163 -3.36 -0.80 3.94
CA PHE A 163 -3.23 -1.95 4.83
C PHE A 163 -2.71 -3.20 4.12
N ASP A 164 -3.31 -3.57 2.99
CA ASP A 164 -2.90 -4.73 2.20
C ASP A 164 -1.45 -4.60 1.71
N ARG A 165 -0.99 -3.37 1.42
CA ARG A 165 0.40 -3.12 1.02
C ARG A 165 1.38 -3.22 2.18
N ALA A 166 1.02 -2.72 3.35
CA ALA A 166 1.82 -2.92 4.56
C ALA A 166 1.97 -4.41 4.87
N LEU A 167 0.88 -5.16 4.88
CA LEU A 167 0.87 -6.60 5.13
C LEU A 167 1.69 -7.41 4.11
N ALA A 168 1.68 -7.01 2.84
CA ALA A 168 2.45 -7.67 1.78
C ALA A 168 3.96 -7.36 1.84
N SER A 169 4.39 -6.38 2.62
CA SER A 169 5.80 -6.02 2.75
C SER A 169 6.54 -7.00 3.64
N THR A 170 7.67 -7.53 3.15
CA THR A 170 8.58 -8.35 3.97
C THR A 170 9.19 -7.57 5.14
N ARG A 171 9.24 -6.24 5.05
CA ARG A 171 9.71 -5.35 6.11
C ARG A 171 8.71 -5.26 7.27
N TYR A 172 7.42 -5.41 7.00
CA TYR A 172 6.36 -5.47 8.03
C TYR A 172 6.39 -6.78 8.83
N HIS A 173 6.97 -7.85 8.27
CA HIS A 173 7.10 -9.16 8.91
C HIS A 173 8.37 -9.32 9.74
N GLY A 174 8.88 -8.23 10.34
CA GLY A 174 9.96 -8.29 11.31
C GLY A 174 9.61 -9.18 12.52
N VAL A 175 10.60 -9.49 13.35
CA VAL A 175 10.36 -10.19 14.63
C VAL A 175 9.61 -9.20 15.53
N ASP A 176 8.40 -9.56 15.92
CA ASP A 176 7.63 -8.76 16.86
C ASP A 176 8.40 -8.62 18.19
N PRO A 177 8.44 -7.43 18.81
CA PRO A 177 9.05 -7.25 20.11
C PRO A 177 8.41 -8.18 21.15
N GLU A 178 9.17 -8.54 22.16
CA GLU A 178 8.64 -9.24 23.33
C GLU A 178 7.44 -8.43 23.88
N ARG A 179 6.32 -9.10 24.13
CA ARG A 179 5.05 -8.48 24.57
C ARG A 179 4.30 -7.65 23.50
N ALA A 180 4.66 -7.73 22.21
CA ALA A 180 3.92 -7.00 21.16
C ALA A 180 2.42 -7.31 21.19
N PHE A 181 2.06 -8.58 21.33
CA PHE A 181 0.65 -9.02 21.36
C PHE A 181 -0.12 -8.48 22.57
N GLU A 182 0.53 -8.39 23.74
CA GLU A 182 -0.08 -7.80 24.95
C GLU A 182 -0.34 -6.31 24.76
N LEU A 183 0.61 -5.57 24.14
CA LEU A 183 0.47 -4.16 23.84
C LEU A 183 -0.64 -3.93 22.83
N THR A 184 -0.65 -4.67 21.74
CA THR A 184 -1.73 -4.61 20.73
C THR A 184 -3.10 -4.84 21.35
N MET A 185 -3.23 -5.84 22.24
CA MET A 185 -4.48 -6.11 22.95
C MET A 185 -4.92 -4.98 23.90
N GLN A 186 -3.99 -4.17 24.40
CA GLN A 186 -4.32 -3.01 25.25
C GLN A 186 -4.79 -1.80 24.44
N GLU A 187 -4.33 -1.69 23.19
CA GLU A 187 -4.69 -0.60 22.27
C GLU A 187 -6.08 -0.82 21.63
N HIS A 188 -6.54 -2.06 21.52
CA HIS A 188 -7.86 -2.45 21.01
C HIS A 188 -8.92 -2.47 22.12
#